data_e75849229f8ce5894958540a274d46df
#
_entry.id   e75849229f8ce5894958540a274d46df
#
_cell.length_a   1.000
_cell.length_b   1.000
_cell.length_c   1.000
_cell.angle_alpha   90.00
_cell.angle_beta   90.00
_cell.angle_gamma   90.00
#
_symmetry.space_group_name_H-M   'P 1'
#
loop_
_entity.id
_entity.type
_entity.pdbx_description
1 polymer ?
#
loop_
_entity_poly.entity_id
_entity_poly.type
_entity_poly.pdbx_seq_one_letter_code
_entity_poly.pdbx_strand_id
1 'polypeptide(L)'
;MRPTRRRRLPVTPGPEFAGCEIEVLGSGTSVGVPTIGCQCKVCTSDDPRDRRLRPSVVVQFHDEDIRRTVVIDTSPDFRQQALRAKLKRVDAVIYTHDHADHIMGLDDIRPFNYGRPDRIPVYASSSTLQSLRRVFPYAFAGEGNHPGGVPRLDAKPVSTAPIDLFGMEFQPVQVDHGPKKILGFRFGRAAYVTDQTGFPPESVAQLKDLDVLFLGALRHLPHPMHSTVEQALELVEMLRPNRAFFTHVCHELSHKETIRQLPSGVSLAYDGLRIEVEG
;
A
#
# COMPACT_ATOMS: atom_id res chain seq x y z
N MET A 1 -31.12 50.51 -2.45
CA MET A 1 -30.05 49.70 -3.08
C MET A 1 -30.30 48.26 -2.74
N ARG A 2 -30.60 47.40 -3.72
CA ARG A 2 -30.82 45.97 -3.51
C ARG A 2 -29.47 45.24 -3.63
N PRO A 3 -29.08 44.28 -2.77
CA PRO A 3 -27.82 43.58 -2.89
C PRO A 3 -27.85 42.63 -4.10
N THR A 4 -26.80 42.73 -4.93
CA THR A 4 -26.58 41.86 -6.08
C THR A 4 -26.26 40.47 -5.64
N ARG A 5 -27.12 39.49 -6.00
CA ARG A 5 -26.82 38.06 -5.84
C ARG A 5 -25.61 37.65 -6.68
N ARG A 6 -24.50 37.32 -6.04
CA ARG A 6 -23.39 36.63 -6.71
C ARG A 6 -23.86 35.27 -7.21
N ARG A 7 -23.87 35.08 -8.53
CA ARG A 7 -24.04 33.77 -9.16
C ARG A 7 -22.87 32.86 -8.70
N ARG A 8 -23.18 31.77 -8.03
CA ARG A 8 -22.22 30.66 -7.88
C ARG A 8 -22.01 30.06 -9.26
N LEU A 9 -20.75 30.03 -9.71
CA LEU A 9 -20.36 29.28 -10.90
C LEU A 9 -20.65 27.79 -10.64
N PRO A 10 -21.13 27.02 -11.63
CA PRO A 10 -21.29 25.57 -11.48
C PRO A 10 -19.92 24.97 -11.24
N VAL A 11 -19.79 24.21 -10.14
CA VAL A 11 -18.65 23.32 -9.91
C VAL A 11 -18.79 22.22 -10.95
N THR A 12 -17.92 22.18 -11.94
CA THR A 12 -17.78 21.02 -12.84
C THR A 12 -17.44 19.84 -11.94
N PRO A 13 -18.18 18.72 -12.01
CA PRO A 13 -17.76 17.48 -11.36
C PRO A 13 -16.35 17.14 -11.90
N GLY A 14 -15.42 16.84 -11.00
CA GLY A 14 -14.14 16.26 -11.39
C GLY A 14 -14.37 14.98 -12.19
N PRO A 15 -13.37 14.49 -12.92
CA PRO A 15 -13.51 13.24 -13.67
C PRO A 15 -14.03 12.15 -12.73
N GLU A 16 -15.13 11.48 -13.14
CA GLU A 16 -15.67 10.34 -12.41
C GLU A 16 -14.56 9.28 -12.32
N PHE A 17 -14.31 8.81 -11.11
CA PHE A 17 -13.35 7.73 -10.86
C PHE A 17 -13.81 6.47 -11.63
N ALA A 18 -13.02 6.02 -12.59
CA ALA A 18 -13.37 4.91 -13.46
C ALA A 18 -13.19 3.51 -12.80
N GLY A 19 -12.77 3.48 -11.53
CA GLY A 19 -12.46 2.23 -10.83
C GLY A 19 -10.99 1.82 -10.93
N CYS A 20 -10.58 0.85 -10.09
CA CYS A 20 -9.24 0.28 -10.13
C CYS A 20 -9.22 -1.20 -9.76
N GLU A 21 -8.17 -1.90 -10.20
CA GLU A 21 -7.81 -3.24 -9.72
C GLU A 21 -6.68 -3.12 -8.70
N ILE A 22 -6.81 -3.79 -7.56
CA ILE A 22 -5.78 -3.90 -6.53
C ILE A 22 -5.31 -5.35 -6.49
N GLU A 23 -4.00 -5.59 -6.67
CA GLU A 23 -3.41 -6.90 -6.43
C GLU A 23 -2.49 -6.86 -5.22
N VAL A 24 -2.68 -7.79 -4.30
CA VAL A 24 -1.81 -7.99 -3.14
C VAL A 24 -0.52 -8.66 -3.60
N LEU A 25 0.59 -7.92 -3.59
CA LEU A 25 1.91 -8.44 -3.97
C LEU A 25 2.57 -9.20 -2.82
N GLY A 26 2.25 -8.84 -1.59
CA GLY A 26 2.69 -9.54 -0.39
C GLY A 26 1.78 -9.21 0.78
N SER A 27 1.37 -10.24 1.51
CA SER A 27 0.40 -10.16 2.62
C SER A 27 1.02 -10.45 3.98
N GLY A 28 2.30 -10.83 4.02
CA GLY A 28 3.01 -11.23 5.22
C GLY A 28 3.64 -10.07 5.98
N THR A 29 4.01 -10.37 7.21
CA THR A 29 4.78 -9.49 8.10
C THR A 29 6.25 -9.38 7.69
N SER A 30 7.05 -8.60 8.42
CA SER A 30 8.44 -8.23 8.13
C SER A 30 9.39 -9.42 7.89
N VAL A 31 9.13 -10.57 8.49
CA VAL A 31 9.94 -11.79 8.31
C VAL A 31 9.40 -12.71 7.21
N GLY A 32 8.23 -12.41 6.65
CA GLY A 32 7.51 -13.28 5.71
C GLY A 32 7.00 -14.58 6.35
N VAL A 33 6.26 -15.34 5.57
CA VAL A 33 5.79 -16.70 5.95
C VAL A 33 6.05 -17.63 4.77
N PRO A 34 6.78 -18.76 4.95
CA PRO A 34 7.41 -19.27 6.18
C PRO A 34 8.48 -18.37 6.75
N THR A 35 8.54 -18.30 8.08
CA THR A 35 9.66 -17.65 8.77
C THR A 35 10.89 -18.56 8.72
N ILE A 36 12.06 -17.99 8.45
CA ILE A 36 13.31 -18.75 8.33
C ILE A 36 13.55 -19.58 9.60
N GLY A 37 13.76 -20.89 9.42
CA GLY A 37 14.01 -21.85 10.50
C GLY A 37 12.78 -22.30 11.29
N CYS A 38 11.59 -21.74 11.04
CA CYS A 38 10.37 -22.10 11.75
C CYS A 38 9.74 -23.38 11.18
N GLN A 39 9.32 -24.28 12.07
CA GLN A 39 8.66 -25.55 11.75
C GLN A 39 7.22 -25.61 12.28
N CYS A 40 6.59 -24.48 12.55
CA CYS A 40 5.21 -24.46 13.00
C CYS A 40 4.25 -24.89 11.89
N LYS A 41 3.01 -25.22 12.27
CA LYS A 41 1.95 -25.69 11.38
C LYS A 41 1.72 -24.79 10.16
N VAL A 42 1.82 -23.48 10.32
CA VAL A 42 1.61 -22.51 9.23
C VAL A 42 2.84 -22.43 8.32
N CYS A 43 4.06 -22.42 8.88
CA CYS A 43 5.29 -22.38 8.09
C CYS A 43 5.53 -23.66 7.28
N THR A 44 4.95 -24.78 7.69
CA THR A 44 5.01 -26.08 6.99
C THR A 44 3.73 -26.43 6.23
N SER A 45 2.78 -25.49 6.17
CA SER A 45 1.49 -25.67 5.50
C SER A 45 1.64 -25.86 3.98
N ASP A 46 0.81 -26.76 3.42
CA ASP A 46 0.67 -26.92 1.96
C ASP A 46 -0.33 -25.92 1.35
N ASP A 47 -1.06 -25.15 2.17
CA ASP A 47 -1.96 -24.10 1.67
C ASP A 47 -1.11 -22.95 1.09
N PRO A 48 -1.20 -22.66 -0.22
CA PRO A 48 -0.40 -21.59 -0.82
C PRO A 48 -0.70 -20.21 -0.23
N ARG A 49 -1.87 -20.01 0.41
CA ARG A 49 -2.24 -18.77 1.08
C ARG A 49 -1.55 -18.57 2.43
N ASP A 50 -0.91 -19.60 2.97
CA ASP A 50 -0.01 -19.52 4.13
C ASP A 50 1.43 -19.16 3.72
N ARG A 51 1.72 -19.02 2.42
CA ARG A 51 2.99 -18.50 1.91
C ARG A 51 2.82 -17.01 1.60
N ARG A 52 3.43 -16.17 2.45
CA ARG A 52 3.21 -14.72 2.44
C ARG A 52 4.54 -13.99 2.31
N LEU A 53 4.74 -13.33 1.19
CA LEU A 53 5.84 -12.40 0.97
C LEU A 53 5.62 -11.12 1.79
N ARG A 54 6.70 -10.33 2.03
CA ARG A 54 6.63 -9.07 2.77
C ARG A 54 5.68 -8.08 2.10
N PRO A 55 5.11 -7.11 2.86
CA PRO A 55 3.92 -6.37 2.44
C PRO A 55 4.18 -5.48 1.22
N SER A 56 3.28 -5.53 0.27
CA SER A 56 3.22 -4.65 -0.90
C SER A 56 1.90 -4.85 -1.63
N VAL A 57 1.39 -3.82 -2.27
CA VAL A 57 0.24 -3.89 -3.18
C VAL A 57 0.51 -3.12 -4.46
N VAL A 58 -0.15 -3.50 -5.54
CA VAL A 58 -0.18 -2.73 -6.78
C VAL A 58 -1.60 -2.29 -7.07
N VAL A 59 -1.76 -1.02 -7.44
CA VAL A 59 -3.01 -0.41 -7.88
C VAL A 59 -2.91 -0.14 -9.36
N GLN A 60 -3.84 -0.69 -10.15
CA GLN A 60 -3.89 -0.51 -11.60
C GLN A 60 -5.24 0.09 -11.99
N PHE A 61 -5.19 1.10 -12.85
CA PHE A 61 -6.37 1.84 -13.32
C PHE A 61 -6.13 2.38 -14.73
N HIS A 62 -7.18 2.83 -15.38
CA HIS A 62 -7.09 3.42 -16.71
C HIS A 62 -7.01 4.95 -16.62
N ASP A 63 -6.04 5.52 -17.32
CA ASP A 63 -5.91 6.93 -17.64
C ASP A 63 -6.02 7.02 -19.16
N GLU A 64 -7.19 7.35 -19.65
CA GLU A 64 -7.57 7.20 -21.06
C GLU A 64 -7.33 5.75 -21.54
N ASP A 65 -6.49 5.58 -22.56
CA ASP A 65 -6.13 4.26 -23.12
C ASP A 65 -4.93 3.59 -22.42
N ILE A 66 -4.36 4.23 -21.39
CA ILE A 66 -3.16 3.75 -20.71
C ILE A 66 -3.56 3.08 -19.39
N ARG A 67 -3.22 1.80 -19.24
CA ARG A 67 -3.30 1.15 -17.93
C ARG A 67 -2.11 1.59 -17.07
N ARG A 68 -2.36 2.46 -16.10
CA ARG A 68 -1.38 2.93 -15.12
C ARG A 68 -1.14 1.90 -14.04
N THR A 69 0.06 1.88 -13.50
CA THR A 69 0.50 0.95 -12.46
C THR A 69 1.22 1.72 -11.37
N VAL A 70 0.61 1.78 -10.19
CA VAL A 70 1.17 2.41 -8.99
C VAL A 70 1.46 1.31 -7.97
N VAL A 71 2.70 1.23 -7.50
CA VAL A 71 3.13 0.27 -6.46
C VAL A 71 3.16 0.98 -5.12
N ILE A 72 2.55 0.39 -4.09
CA ILE A 72 2.68 0.83 -2.71
C ILE A 72 3.61 -0.13 -1.99
N ASP A 73 4.76 0.38 -1.57
CA ASP A 73 5.90 -0.30 -0.98
C ASP A 73 6.60 -1.30 -1.92
N THR A 74 7.93 -1.32 -1.90
CA THR A 74 8.77 -2.30 -2.60
C THR A 74 9.51 -3.12 -1.56
N SER A 75 8.91 -4.21 -1.15
CA SER A 75 9.48 -5.10 -0.15
C SER A 75 10.76 -5.79 -0.66
N PRO A 76 11.58 -6.41 0.20
CA PRO A 76 12.72 -7.23 -0.24
C PRO A 76 12.36 -8.33 -1.25
N ASP A 77 11.08 -8.70 -1.32
CA ASP A 77 10.54 -9.70 -2.25
C ASP A 77 10.04 -9.10 -3.57
N PHE A 78 10.24 -7.80 -3.81
CA PHE A 78 9.59 -7.08 -4.91
C PHE A 78 9.85 -7.71 -6.28
N ARG A 79 11.07 -8.19 -6.53
CA ARG A 79 11.37 -8.90 -7.78
C ARG A 79 10.46 -10.13 -7.97
N GLN A 80 10.31 -10.96 -6.95
CA GLN A 80 9.44 -12.15 -7.01
C GLN A 80 7.97 -11.75 -7.16
N GLN A 81 7.55 -10.73 -6.46
CA GLN A 81 6.21 -10.14 -6.49
C GLN A 81 5.88 -9.63 -7.90
N ALA A 82 6.75 -8.82 -8.49
CA ALA A 82 6.57 -8.26 -9.83
C ALA A 82 6.52 -9.34 -10.92
N LEU A 83 7.36 -10.39 -10.82
CA LEU A 83 7.35 -11.54 -11.74
C LEU A 83 6.05 -12.33 -11.64
N ARG A 84 5.55 -12.61 -10.42
CA ARG A 84 4.27 -13.31 -10.20
C ARG A 84 3.10 -12.50 -10.74
N ALA A 85 3.04 -11.21 -10.45
CA ALA A 85 1.99 -10.30 -10.93
C ALA A 85 2.15 -9.95 -12.42
N LYS A 86 3.24 -10.39 -13.07
CA LYS A 86 3.57 -10.10 -14.48
C LYS A 86 3.57 -8.60 -14.78
N LEU A 87 4.07 -7.79 -13.87
CA LEU A 87 4.15 -6.35 -14.05
C LEU A 87 5.06 -6.01 -15.23
N LYS A 88 4.54 -5.24 -16.18
CA LYS A 88 5.28 -4.80 -17.38
C LYS A 88 5.73 -3.34 -17.30
N ARG A 89 5.14 -2.59 -16.37
CA ARG A 89 5.45 -1.17 -16.14
C ARG A 89 5.18 -0.80 -14.68
N VAL A 90 5.86 0.23 -14.22
CA VAL A 90 5.58 0.94 -12.98
C VAL A 90 5.60 2.42 -13.32
N ASP A 91 4.50 3.12 -13.07
CA ASP A 91 4.35 4.56 -13.37
C ASP A 91 4.72 5.42 -12.18
N ALA A 92 4.44 4.93 -10.97
CA ALA A 92 4.83 5.59 -9.71
C ALA A 92 5.03 4.55 -8.61
N VAL A 93 5.81 4.93 -7.60
CA VAL A 93 5.94 4.18 -6.35
C VAL A 93 5.54 5.09 -5.20
N ILE A 94 4.78 4.56 -4.27
CA ILE A 94 4.39 5.24 -3.03
C ILE A 94 4.95 4.43 -1.87
N TYR A 95 5.54 5.07 -0.86
CA TYR A 95 6.00 4.40 0.35
C TYR A 95 5.19 4.84 1.56
N THR A 96 4.76 3.85 2.34
CA THR A 96 4.07 4.05 3.61
C THR A 96 5.04 4.57 4.67
N HIS A 97 6.21 3.91 4.80
CA HIS A 97 7.27 4.27 5.74
C HIS A 97 8.61 3.62 5.37
N ASP A 98 9.63 3.78 6.20
CA ASP A 98 11.02 3.46 5.91
C ASP A 98 11.54 2.16 6.54
N HIS A 99 10.67 1.27 7.02
CA HIS A 99 11.13 -0.04 7.50
C HIS A 99 11.62 -0.92 6.34
N ALA A 100 12.53 -1.83 6.65
CA ALA A 100 13.24 -2.64 5.67
C ALA A 100 12.30 -3.50 4.79
N ASP A 101 11.27 -4.06 5.38
CA ASP A 101 10.27 -4.88 4.70
C ASP A 101 9.38 -4.09 3.73
N HIS A 102 9.44 -2.76 3.75
CA HIS A 102 8.71 -1.88 2.82
C HIS A 102 9.60 -1.27 1.74
N ILE A 103 10.90 -1.06 2.01
CA ILE A 103 11.74 -0.27 1.10
C ILE A 103 12.86 -1.05 0.40
N MET A 104 13.28 -2.22 0.89
CA MET A 104 14.53 -2.85 0.45
C MET A 104 14.52 -3.45 -0.97
N GLY A 105 13.36 -3.54 -1.62
CA GLY A 105 13.22 -3.92 -3.02
C GLY A 105 13.27 -2.74 -4.01
N LEU A 106 13.58 -1.52 -3.55
CA LEU A 106 13.60 -0.33 -4.42
C LEU A 106 14.52 -0.50 -5.65
N ASP A 107 15.64 -1.19 -5.53
CA ASP A 107 16.55 -1.40 -6.67
C ASP A 107 15.92 -2.20 -7.81
N ASP A 108 14.98 -3.09 -7.50
CA ASP A 108 14.25 -3.89 -8.48
C ASP A 108 13.24 -3.09 -9.35
N ILE A 109 13.11 -1.78 -9.10
CA ILE A 109 12.39 -0.85 -10.00
C ILE A 109 13.19 -0.57 -11.27
N ARG A 110 14.50 -0.76 -11.27
CA ARG A 110 15.41 -0.45 -12.38
C ARG A 110 14.96 -1.00 -13.76
N PRO A 111 14.47 -2.23 -13.90
CA PRO A 111 14.02 -2.75 -15.20
C PRO A 111 12.89 -1.93 -15.83
N PHE A 112 12.04 -1.31 -15.02
CA PHE A 112 10.93 -0.48 -15.49
C PHE A 112 11.37 0.90 -16.02
N ASN A 113 12.64 1.28 -15.85
CA ASN A 113 13.23 2.44 -16.49
C ASN A 113 13.78 2.13 -17.91
N TYR A 114 13.92 0.85 -18.30
CA TYR A 114 14.50 0.52 -19.60
C TYR A 114 13.62 1.01 -20.74
N GLY A 115 14.23 1.74 -21.70
CA GLY A 115 13.51 2.32 -22.84
C GLY A 115 12.60 3.51 -22.52
N ARG A 116 12.60 4.00 -21.27
CA ARG A 116 11.85 5.20 -20.87
C ARG A 116 12.81 6.37 -20.65
N PRO A 117 12.53 7.56 -21.21
CA PRO A 117 13.35 8.75 -20.95
C PRO A 117 13.15 9.28 -19.53
N ASP A 118 11.92 9.13 -18.98
CA ASP A 118 11.53 9.74 -17.72
C ASP A 118 11.98 8.95 -16.49
N ARG A 119 12.17 9.68 -15.38
CA ARG A 119 12.37 9.09 -14.06
C ARG A 119 11.04 8.61 -13.50
N ILE A 120 11.05 7.51 -12.76
CA ILE A 120 9.84 7.04 -12.06
C ILE A 120 9.68 7.87 -10.78
N PRO A 121 8.53 8.55 -10.58
CA PRO A 121 8.28 9.31 -9.38
C PRO A 121 8.09 8.39 -8.17
N VAL A 122 8.69 8.80 -7.05
CA VAL A 122 8.63 8.11 -5.76
C VAL A 122 8.07 9.05 -4.72
N TYR A 123 6.92 8.72 -4.20
CA TYR A 123 6.17 9.51 -3.23
C TYR A 123 6.30 8.93 -1.83
N ALA A 124 6.74 9.73 -0.88
CA ALA A 124 6.84 9.33 0.53
C ALA A 124 6.92 10.55 1.46
N SER A 125 6.76 10.35 2.75
CA SER A 125 7.06 11.40 3.73
C SER A 125 8.51 11.88 3.60
N SER A 126 8.79 13.12 4.01
CA SER A 126 10.16 13.66 3.95
C SER A 126 11.17 12.81 4.71
N SER A 127 10.78 12.23 5.85
CA SER A 127 11.64 11.33 6.62
C SER A 127 11.92 10.02 5.88
N THR A 128 10.90 9.42 5.27
CA THR A 128 11.06 8.21 4.45
C THR A 128 11.93 8.48 3.23
N LEU A 129 11.76 9.61 2.53
CA LEU A 129 12.64 10.00 1.41
C LEU A 129 14.09 10.20 1.85
N GLN A 130 14.33 10.73 3.04
CA GLN A 130 15.67 10.86 3.60
C GLN A 130 16.31 9.48 3.84
N SER A 131 15.56 8.53 4.38
CA SER A 131 16.01 7.15 4.56
C SER A 131 16.30 6.46 3.23
N LEU A 132 15.41 6.60 2.23
CA LEU A 132 15.60 6.05 0.88
C LEU A 132 16.87 6.60 0.22
N ARG A 133 17.13 7.91 0.30
CA ARG A 133 18.34 8.53 -0.26
C ARG A 133 19.61 8.08 0.45
N ARG A 134 19.53 7.77 1.75
CA ARG A 134 20.67 7.24 2.52
C ARG A 134 20.98 5.79 2.15
N VAL A 135 19.93 4.96 1.95
CA VAL A 135 20.08 3.53 1.64
C VAL A 135 20.41 3.32 0.15
N PHE A 136 19.80 4.09 -0.74
CA PHE A 136 19.91 3.98 -2.20
C PHE A 136 20.38 5.29 -2.86
N PRO A 137 21.53 5.87 -2.47
CA PRO A 137 21.94 7.18 -2.96
C PRO A 137 22.06 7.25 -4.49
N TYR A 138 22.45 6.17 -5.12
CA TYR A 138 22.62 6.06 -6.58
C TYR A 138 21.28 6.15 -7.34
N ALA A 139 20.18 5.71 -6.75
CA ALA A 139 18.86 5.72 -7.41
C ALA A 139 18.29 7.15 -7.56
N PHE A 140 18.74 8.07 -6.73
CA PHE A 140 18.31 9.48 -6.71
C PHE A 140 19.38 10.44 -7.21
N ALA A 141 20.55 9.93 -7.63
CA ALA A 141 21.61 10.75 -8.22
C ALA A 141 21.19 11.34 -9.56
N GLY A 142 21.73 12.52 -9.88
CA GLY A 142 21.57 13.14 -11.19
C GLY A 142 22.18 12.32 -12.33
N GLU A 143 21.92 12.74 -13.57
CA GLU A 143 22.51 12.12 -14.75
C GLU A 143 24.05 12.24 -14.73
N GLY A 144 24.73 11.16 -15.12
CA GLY A 144 26.20 11.13 -15.27
C GLY A 144 26.98 10.51 -14.11
N ASN A 145 26.38 10.26 -12.95
CA ASN A 145 27.12 9.74 -11.80
C ASN A 145 27.28 8.21 -11.74
N HIS A 146 26.55 7.45 -12.57
CA HIS A 146 26.63 6.00 -12.61
C HIS A 146 26.60 5.48 -14.05
N PRO A 147 27.73 4.99 -14.58
CA PRO A 147 27.80 4.43 -15.95
C PRO A 147 27.09 3.07 -16.08
N GLY A 148 26.63 2.49 -14.97
CA GLY A 148 25.86 1.24 -14.95
C GLY A 148 24.35 1.49 -14.88
N GLY A 149 23.57 0.45 -15.15
CA GLY A 149 22.10 0.52 -15.02
C GLY A 149 21.68 0.63 -13.56
N VAL A 150 21.23 1.80 -13.15
CA VAL A 150 20.65 2.07 -11.82
C VAL A 150 19.19 2.50 -11.96
N PRO A 151 18.36 2.35 -10.92
CA PRO A 151 17.04 2.97 -10.92
C PRO A 151 17.16 4.49 -11.11
N ARG A 152 16.32 5.06 -11.96
CA ARG A 152 16.22 6.51 -12.16
C ARG A 152 14.93 7.00 -11.55
N LEU A 153 15.02 7.52 -10.33
CA LEU A 153 13.88 7.87 -9.51
C LEU A 153 13.80 9.38 -9.26
N ASP A 154 12.59 9.91 -9.16
CA ASP A 154 12.32 11.30 -8.83
C ASP A 154 11.54 11.38 -7.51
N ALA A 155 12.22 11.83 -6.45
CA ALA A 155 11.67 11.88 -5.10
C ALA A 155 10.69 13.05 -4.92
N LYS A 156 9.44 12.74 -4.61
CA LYS A 156 8.33 13.65 -4.37
C LYS A 156 7.89 13.58 -2.91
N PRO A 157 8.10 14.63 -2.12
CA PRO A 157 7.66 14.63 -0.72
C PRO A 157 6.14 14.70 -0.62
N VAL A 158 5.60 13.89 0.29
CA VAL A 158 4.17 13.81 0.60
C VAL A 158 3.94 14.29 2.03
N SER A 159 2.87 15.03 2.20
CA SER A 159 2.32 15.43 3.51
C SER A 159 0.93 14.82 3.69
N THR A 160 -0.03 15.60 4.15
CA THR A 160 -1.45 15.21 4.28
C THR A 160 -2.31 15.61 3.08
N ALA A 161 -1.77 16.38 2.13
CA ALA A 161 -2.50 16.78 0.92
C ALA A 161 -2.62 15.60 -0.05
N PRO A 162 -3.74 15.48 -0.75
CA PRO A 162 -3.91 14.48 -1.81
C PRO A 162 -2.86 14.61 -2.91
N ILE A 163 -2.53 13.48 -3.52
CA ILE A 163 -1.62 13.37 -4.65
C ILE A 163 -2.44 12.94 -5.87
N ASP A 164 -2.48 13.76 -6.92
CA ASP A 164 -3.00 13.30 -8.20
C ASP A 164 -1.94 12.48 -8.94
N LEU A 165 -2.27 11.25 -9.25
CA LEU A 165 -1.46 10.35 -10.06
C LEU A 165 -2.25 9.93 -11.31
N PHE A 166 -2.01 10.63 -12.41
CA PHE A 166 -2.64 10.27 -13.68
C PHE A 166 -4.17 10.29 -13.64
N GLY A 167 -4.75 11.29 -12.96
CA GLY A 167 -6.19 11.45 -12.81
C GLY A 167 -6.81 10.66 -11.66
N MET A 168 -6.05 9.81 -10.96
CA MET A 168 -6.48 9.17 -9.72
C MET A 168 -5.89 9.88 -8.50
N GLU A 169 -6.75 10.28 -7.58
CA GLU A 169 -6.33 10.89 -6.32
C GLU A 169 -5.91 9.82 -5.30
N PHE A 170 -4.72 9.96 -4.75
CA PHE A 170 -4.23 9.21 -3.60
C PHE A 170 -4.19 10.13 -2.38
N GLN A 171 -5.08 9.91 -1.43
CA GLN A 171 -5.16 10.65 -0.17
C GLN A 171 -4.26 10.00 0.87
N PRO A 172 -3.17 10.66 1.32
CA PRO A 172 -2.38 10.17 2.43
C PRO A 172 -3.19 10.21 3.72
N VAL A 173 -3.15 9.11 4.47
CA VAL A 173 -3.83 8.95 5.75
C VAL A 173 -2.76 8.75 6.82
N GLN A 174 -2.73 9.62 7.83
CA GLN A 174 -1.78 9.47 8.93
C GLN A 174 -2.16 8.29 9.81
N VAL A 175 -1.17 7.49 10.19
CA VAL A 175 -1.37 6.23 10.93
C VAL A 175 -0.39 6.18 12.09
N ASP A 176 -0.85 5.71 13.24
CA ASP A 176 0.00 5.42 14.38
C ASP A 176 0.69 4.07 14.22
N HIS A 177 2.00 4.04 14.37
CA HIS A 177 2.83 2.82 14.35
C HIS A 177 3.75 2.84 15.60
N GLY A 178 3.20 2.41 16.71
CA GLY A 178 3.82 2.64 18.00
C GLY A 178 4.06 4.15 18.22
N PRO A 179 5.30 4.57 18.53
CA PRO A 179 5.61 5.99 18.72
C PRO A 179 5.77 6.79 17.42
N LYS A 180 5.79 6.11 16.25
CA LYS A 180 5.97 6.76 14.96
C LYS A 180 4.63 7.08 14.29
N LYS A 181 4.62 8.11 13.44
CA LYS A 181 3.57 8.37 12.48
C LYS A 181 4.04 7.91 11.10
N ILE A 182 3.23 7.09 10.46
CA ILE A 182 3.45 6.58 9.10
C ILE A 182 2.27 6.95 8.21
N LEU A 183 2.29 6.57 6.95
CA LEU A 183 1.22 6.84 6.00
C LEU A 183 0.52 5.55 5.56
N GLY A 184 -0.81 5.55 5.57
CA GLY A 184 -1.63 4.74 4.71
C GLY A 184 -2.10 5.58 3.52
N PHE A 185 -2.80 4.96 2.58
CA PHE A 185 -3.30 5.65 1.40
C PHE A 185 -4.72 5.23 1.08
N ARG A 186 -5.61 6.23 0.89
CA ARG A 186 -6.92 6.04 0.30
C ARG A 186 -6.86 6.44 -1.17
N PHE A 187 -7.50 5.68 -2.03
CA PHE A 187 -7.66 5.94 -3.46
C PHE A 187 -9.07 5.49 -3.89
N GLY A 188 -9.85 6.44 -4.36
CA GLY A 188 -11.27 6.24 -4.60
C GLY A 188 -12.01 5.71 -3.36
N ARG A 189 -12.67 4.56 -3.49
CA ARG A 189 -13.38 3.87 -2.40
C ARG A 189 -12.56 2.74 -1.77
N ALA A 190 -11.25 2.69 -2.01
CA ALA A 190 -10.35 1.74 -1.37
C ALA A 190 -9.32 2.43 -0.48
N ALA A 191 -8.79 1.71 0.49
CA ALA A 191 -7.66 2.15 1.29
C ALA A 191 -6.72 0.99 1.61
N TYR A 192 -5.41 1.29 1.60
CA TYR A 192 -4.35 0.40 2.06
C TYR A 192 -3.68 1.00 3.28
N VAL A 193 -3.82 0.33 4.41
CA VAL A 193 -3.28 0.75 5.71
C VAL A 193 -2.61 -0.45 6.35
N THR A 194 -1.31 -0.43 6.40
CA THR A 194 -0.48 -1.47 7.03
C THR A 194 0.18 -0.93 8.30
N ASP A 195 0.66 -1.80 9.18
CA ASP A 195 1.51 -1.50 10.33
C ASP A 195 0.91 -0.55 11.39
N GLN A 196 -0.40 -0.40 11.38
CA GLN A 196 -1.05 0.49 12.34
C GLN A 196 -1.12 -0.14 13.75
N THR A 197 -1.05 0.74 14.75
CA THR A 197 -1.49 0.49 16.13
C THR A 197 -2.76 1.29 16.46
N GLY A 198 -3.13 2.25 15.61
CA GLY A 198 -4.29 3.11 15.78
C GLY A 198 -4.32 4.23 14.74
N PHE A 199 -5.30 5.11 14.89
CA PHE A 199 -5.50 6.27 14.02
C PHE A 199 -5.69 7.54 14.83
N PRO A 200 -5.08 8.66 14.40
CA PRO A 200 -5.52 9.98 14.84
C PRO A 200 -6.99 10.23 14.45
N PRO A 201 -7.76 11.01 15.22
CA PRO A 201 -9.17 11.25 14.94
C PRO A 201 -9.48 11.77 13.52
N GLU A 202 -8.60 12.61 12.98
CA GLU A 202 -8.71 13.14 11.62
C GLU A 202 -8.60 12.06 10.54
N SER A 203 -7.79 11.03 10.77
CA SER A 203 -7.62 9.91 9.84
C SER A 203 -8.84 9.01 9.78
N VAL A 204 -9.58 8.87 10.88
CA VAL A 204 -10.84 8.10 10.92
C VAL A 204 -11.86 8.69 9.93
N ALA A 205 -11.95 10.02 9.84
CA ALA A 205 -12.88 10.67 8.92
C ALA A 205 -12.50 10.39 7.44
N GLN A 206 -11.21 10.30 7.13
CA GLN A 206 -10.71 10.00 5.78
C GLN A 206 -10.96 8.55 5.35
N LEU A 207 -11.16 7.63 6.31
CA LEU A 207 -11.37 6.20 6.08
C LEU A 207 -12.85 5.76 6.17
N LYS A 208 -13.79 6.70 6.03
CA LYS A 208 -15.23 6.40 5.95
C LYS A 208 -15.66 6.09 4.50
N ASP A 209 -16.80 5.41 4.37
CA ASP A 209 -17.45 5.12 3.09
C ASP A 209 -16.55 4.34 2.10
N LEU A 210 -15.73 3.44 2.62
CA LEU A 210 -14.89 2.56 1.82
C LEU A 210 -15.66 1.33 1.33
N ASP A 211 -15.43 0.96 0.08
CA ASP A 211 -15.82 -0.35 -0.42
C ASP A 211 -14.81 -1.42 0.04
N VAL A 212 -13.51 -1.10 -0.02
CA VAL A 212 -12.44 -2.03 0.34
C VAL A 212 -11.45 -1.38 1.30
N LEU A 213 -11.15 -2.08 2.40
CA LEU A 213 -10.09 -1.71 3.33
C LEU A 213 -9.08 -2.85 3.47
N PHE A 214 -7.83 -2.60 3.09
CA PHE A 214 -6.70 -3.44 3.51
C PHE A 214 -6.16 -2.88 4.83
N LEU A 215 -6.13 -3.72 5.87
CA LEU A 215 -5.77 -3.28 7.23
C LEU A 215 -4.77 -4.26 7.86
N GLY A 216 -3.70 -3.75 8.47
CA GLY A 216 -2.75 -4.59 9.17
C GLY A 216 -3.38 -5.33 10.36
N ALA A 217 -3.13 -6.64 10.49
CA ALA A 217 -3.55 -7.46 11.63
C ALA A 217 -2.52 -8.57 11.84
N LEU A 218 -1.59 -8.34 12.76
CA LEU A 218 -0.40 -9.18 12.86
C LEU A 218 -0.73 -10.60 13.35
N ARG A 219 -1.43 -10.72 14.49
CA ARG A 219 -1.72 -11.97 15.22
C ARG A 219 -2.73 -11.70 16.34
N HIS A 220 -3.09 -12.74 17.11
CA HIS A 220 -3.95 -12.57 18.29
C HIS A 220 -3.20 -12.04 19.52
N LEU A 221 -1.92 -12.41 19.69
CA LEU A 221 -1.13 -11.94 20.82
C LEU A 221 -0.72 -10.47 20.64
N PRO A 222 -0.77 -9.64 21.70
CA PRO A 222 -0.40 -8.24 21.63
C PRO A 222 1.01 -8.00 21.09
N HIS A 223 1.17 -6.90 20.38
CA HIS A 223 2.45 -6.44 19.86
C HIS A 223 2.57 -4.90 20.02
N PRO A 224 3.73 -4.35 20.44
CA PRO A 224 3.85 -2.91 20.69
C PRO A 224 3.74 -2.03 19.44
N MET A 225 3.96 -2.60 18.25
CA MET A 225 4.04 -1.86 16.99
C MET A 225 2.93 -2.23 16.00
N HIS A 226 2.09 -3.22 16.26
CA HIS A 226 1.07 -3.70 15.32
C HIS A 226 -0.20 -4.07 16.06
N SER A 227 -1.34 -3.84 15.40
CA SER A 227 -2.64 -4.29 15.90
C SER A 227 -2.75 -5.81 15.91
N THR A 228 -3.45 -6.33 16.93
CA THR A 228 -3.94 -7.71 16.94
C THR A 228 -5.13 -7.86 15.98
N VAL A 229 -5.56 -9.10 15.75
CA VAL A 229 -6.77 -9.38 14.98
C VAL A 229 -7.99 -8.72 15.63
N GLU A 230 -8.10 -8.78 16.96
CA GLU A 230 -9.20 -8.21 17.72
C GLU A 230 -9.23 -6.68 17.59
N GLN A 231 -8.08 -6.02 17.76
CA GLN A 231 -7.95 -4.56 17.58
C GLN A 231 -8.26 -4.13 16.13
N ALA A 232 -7.84 -4.92 15.14
CA ALA A 232 -8.18 -4.67 13.75
C ALA A 232 -9.69 -4.82 13.49
N LEU A 233 -10.36 -5.78 14.13
CA LEU A 233 -11.82 -5.94 14.07
C LEU A 233 -12.56 -4.75 14.68
N GLU A 234 -12.09 -4.21 15.81
CA GLU A 234 -12.65 -2.98 16.41
C GLU A 234 -12.55 -1.79 15.44
N LEU A 235 -11.41 -1.67 14.73
CA LEU A 235 -11.22 -0.64 13.71
C LEU A 235 -12.16 -0.84 12.51
N VAL A 236 -12.37 -2.08 12.05
CA VAL A 236 -13.33 -2.41 10.99
C VAL A 236 -14.74 -2.05 11.41
N GLU A 237 -15.16 -2.35 12.65
CA GLU A 237 -16.47 -1.98 13.17
C GLU A 237 -16.65 -0.46 13.22
N MET A 238 -15.62 0.30 13.61
CA MET A 238 -15.62 1.76 13.62
C MET A 238 -15.69 2.38 12.23
N LEU A 239 -14.92 1.84 11.26
CA LEU A 239 -14.79 2.39 9.90
C LEU A 239 -15.92 1.95 8.96
N ARG A 240 -16.45 0.74 9.17
CA ARG A 240 -17.56 0.12 8.41
C ARG A 240 -17.32 0.04 6.90
N PRO A 241 -16.18 -0.49 6.44
CA PRO A 241 -16.02 -0.75 5.01
C PRO A 241 -16.97 -1.88 4.57
N ASN A 242 -17.32 -1.93 3.28
CA ASN A 242 -18.12 -3.06 2.75
C ASN A 242 -17.35 -4.38 2.83
N ARG A 243 -16.03 -4.32 2.56
CA ARG A 243 -15.12 -5.48 2.63
C ARG A 243 -13.81 -5.07 3.33
N ALA A 244 -13.31 -5.90 4.22
CA ALA A 244 -12.01 -5.71 4.85
C ALA A 244 -11.09 -6.91 4.60
N PHE A 245 -9.83 -6.66 4.30
CA PHE A 245 -8.81 -7.68 4.11
C PHE A 245 -7.64 -7.44 5.05
N PHE A 246 -7.41 -8.34 5.99
CA PHE A 246 -6.28 -8.24 6.90
C PHE A 246 -4.97 -8.59 6.18
N THR A 247 -3.99 -7.73 6.31
CA THR A 247 -2.65 -7.85 5.73
C THR A 247 -1.58 -7.76 6.82
N HIS A 248 -0.30 -7.87 6.47
CA HIS A 248 0.83 -7.88 7.41
C HIS A 248 0.74 -9.02 8.42
N VAL A 249 0.29 -10.18 7.95
CA VAL A 249 -0.09 -11.35 8.78
C VAL A 249 1.13 -12.22 9.07
N CYS A 250 1.34 -12.59 10.32
CA CYS A 250 2.44 -13.46 10.72
C CYS A 250 2.09 -14.95 10.61
N HIS A 251 3.04 -15.81 10.97
CA HIS A 251 2.94 -17.28 10.89
C HIS A 251 2.12 -17.93 12.02
N GLU A 252 1.56 -17.13 12.93
CA GLU A 252 0.66 -17.63 13.98
C GLU A 252 -0.79 -17.79 13.46
N LEU A 253 -1.12 -17.16 12.32
CA LEU A 253 -2.44 -17.18 11.73
C LEU A 253 -2.48 -18.08 10.48
N SER A 254 -3.10 -19.27 10.59
CA SER A 254 -3.43 -20.11 9.43
C SER A 254 -4.53 -19.46 8.61
N HIS A 255 -4.34 -19.33 7.30
CA HIS A 255 -5.35 -18.70 6.43
C HIS A 255 -6.71 -19.39 6.58
N LYS A 256 -6.73 -20.73 6.43
CA LYS A 256 -7.96 -21.52 6.46
C LYS A 256 -8.68 -21.47 7.82
N GLU A 257 -7.94 -21.46 8.92
CA GLU A 257 -8.53 -21.49 10.26
C GLU A 257 -9.02 -20.09 10.64
N THR A 258 -8.23 -19.07 10.37
CA THR A 258 -8.56 -17.69 10.73
C THR A 258 -9.79 -17.18 9.99
N ILE A 259 -9.91 -17.38 8.66
CA ILE A 259 -11.08 -16.91 7.91
C ILE A 259 -12.40 -17.51 8.38
N ARG A 260 -12.40 -18.67 9.04
CA ARG A 260 -13.62 -19.27 9.60
C ARG A 260 -14.11 -18.57 10.88
N GLN A 261 -13.23 -17.83 11.53
CA GLN A 261 -13.48 -17.13 12.79
C GLN A 261 -13.79 -15.64 12.56
N LEU A 262 -13.44 -15.13 11.38
CA LEU A 262 -13.69 -13.71 11.03
C LEU A 262 -15.17 -13.49 10.70
N PRO A 263 -15.73 -12.31 11.04
CA PRO A 263 -17.10 -11.95 10.70
C PRO A 263 -17.29 -11.81 9.19
N SER A 264 -18.56 -11.84 8.76
CA SER A 264 -18.91 -11.59 7.35
C SER A 264 -18.34 -10.25 6.86
N GLY A 265 -17.83 -10.21 5.63
CA GLY A 265 -17.20 -9.03 5.05
C GLY A 265 -15.73 -8.84 5.43
N VAL A 266 -15.18 -9.65 6.36
CA VAL A 266 -13.76 -9.61 6.74
C VAL A 266 -13.06 -10.89 6.32
N SER A 267 -11.86 -10.79 5.75
CA SER A 267 -11.05 -11.95 5.36
C SER A 267 -9.56 -11.66 5.55
N LEU A 268 -8.71 -12.68 5.38
CA LEU A 268 -7.27 -12.46 5.25
C LEU A 268 -6.91 -12.18 3.79
N ALA A 269 -6.05 -11.21 3.56
CA ALA A 269 -5.36 -11.07 2.30
C ALA A 269 -4.41 -12.27 2.08
N TYR A 270 -4.12 -12.56 0.83
CA TYR A 270 -3.10 -13.53 0.44
C TYR A 270 -2.39 -13.04 -0.82
N ASP A 271 -1.23 -13.54 -1.05
CA ASP A 271 -0.38 -13.16 -2.16
C ASP A 271 -1.02 -13.51 -3.52
N GLY A 272 -1.27 -12.50 -4.35
CA GLY A 272 -1.96 -12.63 -5.63
C GLY A 272 -3.49 -12.43 -5.55
N LEU A 273 -4.04 -12.07 -4.39
CA LEU A 273 -5.45 -11.65 -4.28
C LEU A 273 -5.67 -10.41 -5.13
N ARG A 274 -6.68 -10.44 -6.00
CA ARG A 274 -7.11 -9.33 -6.84
C ARG A 274 -8.50 -8.87 -6.46
N ILE A 275 -8.67 -7.58 -6.33
CA ILE A 275 -9.93 -6.93 -5.95
C ILE A 275 -10.20 -5.79 -6.92
N GLU A 276 -11.35 -5.82 -7.55
CA GLU A 276 -11.86 -4.70 -8.31
C GLU A 276 -12.65 -3.76 -7.39
N VAL A 277 -12.44 -2.46 -7.59
CA VAL A 277 -13.13 -1.38 -6.91
C VAL A 277 -13.77 -0.51 -7.98
N GLU A 278 -15.09 -0.46 -7.97
CA GLU A 278 -15.86 0.36 -8.89
C GLU A 278 -15.71 1.85 -8.59
N GLY A 279 -15.88 2.65 -9.62
CA GLY A 279 -15.79 4.10 -9.54
C GLY A 279 -16.99 4.77 -8.84
#